data_c51a91e1944362e1972c122bf2500523
#
_entry.id   c51a91e1944362e1972c122bf2500523
#
_cell.length_a   1.000
_cell.length_b   1.000
_cell.length_c   1.000
_cell.angle_alpha   90.00
_cell.angle_beta   90.00
_cell.angle_gamma   90.00
#
_symmetry.space_group_name_H-M   'P 1'
#
loop_
_entity.id
_entity.type
_entity.pdbx_description
1 polymer ?
#
loop_
_entity_poly.entity_id
_entity_poly.type
_entity_poly.pdbx_seq_one_letter_code
_entity_poly.pdbx_strand_id
1 'polypeptide(L)'
;MKKYWIFLLLFVLAGCSDGDNDSTMQFTEEHAVPFEIAYYEEKIAPVYESLVPYISYAETEGQLIEMQKRFQLDEFTLDMDNYTAVFLVTYSDSCGIAVDGVYNDTGKLAVQLLEAQGEDCKKEGTPHTFVLQVDKQDYEKVQLYNGNIIKSSTEVK
;
A
#
# COMPACT_ATOMS: atom_id res chain seq x y z
N MET A 1 -37.16 48.32 40.64
CA MET A 1 -35.96 47.49 40.73
C MET A 1 -36.23 46.24 39.86
N LYS A 2 -35.75 46.21 38.63
CA LYS A 2 -35.94 45.10 37.67
C LYS A 2 -34.72 44.19 37.70
N LYS A 3 -34.90 42.96 38.19
CA LYS A 3 -33.86 41.91 38.16
C LYS A 3 -33.82 41.31 36.79
N TYR A 4 -32.73 41.50 36.02
CA TYR A 4 -32.44 40.81 34.79
C TYR A 4 -31.79 39.48 35.12
N TRP A 5 -32.50 38.39 34.81
CA TRP A 5 -31.98 37.04 34.81
C TRP A 5 -31.31 36.82 33.46
N ILE A 6 -30.00 36.72 33.46
CA ILE A 6 -29.23 36.34 32.28
C ILE A 6 -29.17 34.82 32.30
N PHE A 7 -29.91 34.17 31.40
CA PHE A 7 -29.77 32.75 31.08
C PHE A 7 -28.50 32.60 30.24
N LEU A 8 -27.44 32.08 30.85
CA LEU A 8 -26.22 31.66 30.15
C LEU A 8 -26.51 30.27 29.51
N LEU A 9 -26.83 30.25 28.25
CA LEU A 9 -27.04 29.05 27.46
C LEU A 9 -25.65 28.48 27.09
N LEU A 10 -25.19 27.52 27.89
CA LEU A 10 -24.00 26.72 27.58
C LEU A 10 -24.35 25.78 26.42
N PHE A 11 -23.97 26.14 25.20
CA PHE A 11 -23.90 25.23 24.07
C PHE A 11 -22.73 24.26 24.29
N VAL A 12 -23.04 23.08 24.78
CA VAL A 12 -22.11 21.94 24.71
C VAL A 12 -22.14 21.46 23.27
N LEU A 13 -21.18 21.91 22.46
CA LEU A 13 -20.88 21.31 21.19
C LEU A 13 -20.21 19.96 21.46
N ALA A 14 -21.03 18.91 21.59
CA ALA A 14 -20.53 17.55 21.44
C ALA A 14 -20.18 17.38 19.96
N GLY A 15 -18.97 17.77 19.60
CA GLY A 15 -18.36 17.37 18.33
C GLY A 15 -18.14 15.86 18.39
N CYS A 16 -18.98 15.10 17.70
CA CYS A 16 -18.61 13.77 17.28
C CYS A 16 -17.43 13.93 16.31
N SER A 17 -16.23 13.82 16.84
CA SER A 17 -15.06 13.50 16.05
C SER A 17 -15.15 12.00 15.78
N ASP A 18 -15.81 11.59 14.71
CA ASP A 18 -15.49 10.35 14.04
C ASP A 18 -14.09 10.55 13.44
N GLY A 19 -13.09 10.58 14.31
CA GLY A 19 -11.72 10.44 13.92
C GLY A 19 -11.53 8.96 13.62
N ASP A 20 -11.52 8.62 12.34
CA ASP A 20 -10.73 7.48 11.90
C ASP A 20 -9.34 7.72 12.48
N ASN A 21 -9.03 7.02 13.57
CA ASN A 21 -7.67 6.87 14.06
C ASN A 21 -6.96 5.99 13.03
N ASP A 22 -6.69 6.56 11.87
CA ASP A 22 -5.70 6.05 10.96
C ASP A 22 -4.35 6.30 11.64
N SER A 23 -4.00 5.36 12.53
CA SER A 23 -2.70 5.37 13.20
C SER A 23 -1.65 5.45 12.10
N THR A 24 -0.90 6.52 12.09
CA THR A 24 0.17 6.74 11.12
C THR A 24 1.04 5.50 11.10
N MET A 25 1.14 4.83 9.94
CA MET A 25 1.95 3.63 9.77
C MET A 25 3.37 3.88 10.24
N GLN A 26 3.90 2.97 11.05
CA GLN A 26 5.26 3.07 11.57
C GLN A 26 6.20 2.20 10.74
N PHE A 27 7.08 2.85 9.99
CA PHE A 27 8.12 2.19 9.19
C PHE A 27 9.37 2.02 10.05
N THR A 28 9.34 1.07 10.99
CA THR A 28 10.45 0.76 11.91
C THR A 28 10.86 -0.71 11.78
N GLU A 29 12.08 -1.03 12.16
CA GLU A 29 12.60 -2.40 12.14
C GLU A 29 11.73 -3.39 12.94
N GLU A 30 11.07 -2.92 13.99
CA GLU A 30 10.16 -3.73 14.82
C GLU A 30 8.94 -4.24 14.03
N HIS A 31 8.48 -3.49 13.05
CA HIS A 31 7.35 -3.82 12.20
C HIS A 31 7.75 -4.41 10.85
N ALA A 32 9.06 -4.51 10.58
CA ALA A 32 9.55 -5.02 9.30
C ALA A 32 9.17 -6.49 9.10
N VAL A 33 8.68 -6.79 7.91
CA VAL A 33 8.32 -8.14 7.47
C VAL A 33 9.32 -8.58 6.40
N PRO A 34 9.91 -9.77 6.51
CA PRO A 34 10.77 -10.31 5.47
C PRO A 34 10.03 -10.41 4.14
N PHE A 35 10.70 -10.03 3.07
CA PHE A 35 10.16 -10.13 1.72
C PHE A 35 11.25 -10.40 0.68
N GLU A 36 10.84 -10.94 -0.46
CA GLU A 36 11.67 -11.10 -1.65
C GLU A 36 10.91 -10.57 -2.87
N ILE A 37 11.62 -10.02 -3.84
CA ILE A 37 11.05 -9.65 -5.13
C ILE A 37 11.01 -10.91 -6.00
N ALA A 38 9.82 -11.53 -6.10
CA ALA A 38 9.61 -12.74 -6.89
C ALA A 38 9.54 -12.44 -8.39
N TYR A 39 9.07 -11.24 -8.75
CA TYR A 39 8.96 -10.79 -10.14
C TYR A 39 9.13 -9.27 -10.22
N TYR A 40 9.82 -8.80 -11.26
CA TYR A 40 9.95 -7.38 -11.57
C TYR A 40 10.01 -7.16 -13.08
N GLU A 41 9.28 -6.17 -13.55
CA GLU A 41 9.28 -5.74 -14.94
C GLU A 41 9.06 -4.23 -15.03
N GLU A 42 9.89 -3.55 -15.86
CA GLU A 42 9.74 -2.11 -16.17
C GLU A 42 8.67 -1.92 -17.26
N LYS A 43 7.47 -2.42 -16.97
CA LYS A 43 6.28 -2.31 -17.81
C LYS A 43 5.05 -2.27 -16.94
N ILE A 44 3.98 -1.75 -17.52
CA ILE A 44 2.64 -1.86 -16.94
C ILE A 44 2.01 -3.18 -17.36
N ALA A 45 1.38 -3.86 -16.41
CA ALA A 45 0.47 -4.94 -16.77
C ALA A 45 -0.67 -4.36 -17.66
N PRO A 46 -0.94 -4.95 -18.84
CA PRO A 46 -1.86 -4.37 -19.84
C PRO A 46 -3.27 -4.05 -19.33
N VAL A 47 -3.68 -4.68 -18.23
CA VAL A 47 -4.99 -4.44 -17.59
C VAL A 47 -5.05 -3.10 -16.84
N TYR A 48 -3.88 -2.48 -16.57
CA TYR A 48 -3.76 -1.26 -15.76
C TYR A 48 -3.20 -0.11 -16.56
N GLU A 49 -3.83 0.24 -17.68
CA GLU A 49 -3.46 1.37 -18.53
C GLU A 49 -3.63 2.75 -17.84
N SER A 50 -4.22 2.76 -16.64
CA SER A 50 -4.37 4.00 -15.87
C SER A 50 -3.05 4.34 -15.17
N LEU A 51 -2.62 5.61 -15.26
CA LEU A 51 -1.45 6.15 -14.54
C LEU A 51 -1.66 6.25 -13.01
N VAL A 52 -2.38 5.30 -12.45
CA VAL A 52 -2.70 5.24 -11.02
C VAL A 52 -2.00 4.03 -10.40
N PRO A 53 -1.22 4.22 -9.33
CA PRO A 53 -0.65 3.11 -8.59
C PRO A 53 -1.72 2.12 -8.12
N TYR A 54 -1.38 0.85 -8.13
CA TYR A 54 -2.29 -0.24 -7.76
C TYR A 54 -1.58 -1.25 -6.88
N ILE A 55 -2.30 -1.81 -5.90
CA ILE A 55 -1.84 -2.92 -5.08
C ILE A 55 -2.93 -3.97 -4.90
N SER A 56 -2.54 -5.22 -4.92
CA SER A 56 -3.39 -6.37 -4.61
C SER A 56 -2.55 -7.49 -4.01
N TYR A 57 -3.18 -8.58 -3.63
CA TYR A 57 -2.51 -9.71 -2.97
C TYR A 57 -3.13 -11.04 -3.41
N ALA A 58 -2.40 -12.13 -3.15
CA ALA A 58 -2.88 -13.49 -3.26
C ALA A 58 -2.35 -14.30 -2.07
N GLU A 59 -3.22 -15.10 -1.44
CA GLU A 59 -2.92 -15.92 -0.27
C GLU A 59 -3.00 -17.42 -0.57
N THR A 60 -3.50 -17.77 -1.75
CA THR A 60 -3.65 -19.14 -2.22
C THR A 60 -3.10 -19.31 -3.63
N GLU A 61 -2.72 -20.53 -3.97
CA GLU A 61 -2.25 -20.86 -5.32
C GLU A 61 -3.27 -20.49 -6.43
N GLY A 62 -4.56 -20.68 -6.16
CA GLY A 62 -5.62 -20.32 -7.10
C GLY A 62 -5.68 -18.80 -7.34
N GLN A 63 -5.55 -17.98 -6.28
CA GLN A 63 -5.49 -16.54 -6.40
C GLN A 63 -4.19 -16.09 -7.09
N LEU A 64 -3.05 -16.75 -6.80
CA LEU A 64 -1.78 -16.46 -7.48
C LEU A 64 -1.92 -16.63 -8.99
N ILE A 65 -2.45 -17.78 -9.44
CA ILE A 65 -2.67 -18.06 -10.88
C ILE A 65 -3.63 -17.05 -11.50
N GLU A 66 -4.70 -16.68 -10.82
CA GLU A 66 -5.65 -15.66 -11.28
C GLU A 66 -4.97 -14.30 -11.46
N MET A 67 -4.18 -13.90 -10.47
CA MET A 67 -3.44 -12.63 -10.51
C MET A 67 -2.37 -12.61 -11.59
N GLN A 68 -1.62 -13.70 -11.79
CA GLN A 68 -0.66 -13.82 -12.88
C GLN A 68 -1.34 -13.63 -14.25
N LYS A 69 -2.47 -14.29 -14.49
CA LYS A 69 -3.26 -14.10 -15.71
C LYS A 69 -3.75 -12.67 -15.88
N ARG A 70 -4.23 -12.07 -14.79
CA ARG A 70 -4.73 -10.68 -14.79
C ARG A 70 -3.62 -9.67 -15.08
N PHE A 71 -2.42 -9.92 -14.57
CA PHE A 71 -1.24 -9.08 -14.82
C PHE A 71 -0.51 -9.45 -16.11
N GLN A 72 -0.92 -10.54 -16.78
CA GLN A 72 -0.27 -11.11 -17.99
C GLN A 72 1.22 -11.37 -17.76
N LEU A 73 1.56 -11.90 -16.59
CA LEU A 73 2.91 -12.30 -16.24
C LEU A 73 3.21 -13.71 -16.73
N ASP A 74 4.49 -13.99 -16.95
CA ASP A 74 4.95 -15.36 -17.12
C ASP A 74 4.65 -16.18 -15.86
N GLU A 75 4.37 -17.47 -16.02
CA GLU A 75 4.07 -18.36 -14.90
C GLU A 75 5.31 -18.52 -14.02
N PHE A 76 5.12 -18.29 -12.74
CA PHE A 76 6.08 -18.59 -11.67
C PHE A 76 5.33 -19.22 -10.50
N THR A 77 6.04 -19.90 -9.62
CA THR A 77 5.49 -20.58 -8.46
C THR A 77 6.03 -19.97 -7.19
N LEU A 78 5.17 -19.83 -6.19
CA LEU A 78 5.52 -19.44 -4.83
C LEU A 78 4.99 -20.48 -3.85
N ASP A 79 5.63 -20.64 -2.73
CA ASP A 79 5.14 -21.46 -1.62
C ASP A 79 4.02 -20.71 -0.88
N MET A 80 2.79 -20.85 -1.37
CA MET A 80 1.63 -20.15 -0.84
C MET A 80 1.16 -20.67 0.54
N ASP A 81 1.77 -21.73 1.06
CA ASP A 81 1.54 -22.19 2.42
C ASP A 81 2.27 -21.28 3.44
N ASN A 82 3.46 -20.81 3.08
CA ASN A 82 4.31 -19.99 3.94
C ASN A 82 4.33 -18.51 3.57
N TYR A 83 3.89 -18.15 2.36
CA TYR A 83 3.99 -16.79 1.85
C TYR A 83 2.67 -16.26 1.30
N THR A 84 2.55 -14.94 1.30
CA THR A 84 1.54 -14.16 0.58
C THR A 84 2.23 -13.47 -0.59
N ALA A 85 1.61 -13.49 -1.78
CA ALA A 85 2.10 -12.72 -2.93
C ALA A 85 1.44 -11.34 -2.97
N VAL A 86 2.24 -10.29 -3.01
CA VAL A 86 1.75 -8.90 -3.16
C VAL A 86 2.09 -8.39 -4.55
N PHE A 87 1.08 -8.05 -5.31
CA PHE A 87 1.17 -7.52 -6.67
C PHE A 87 1.03 -6.01 -6.63
N LEU A 88 1.95 -5.29 -7.20
CA LEU A 88 1.85 -3.84 -7.29
C LEU A 88 2.28 -3.29 -8.65
N VAL A 89 1.61 -2.23 -9.06
CA VAL A 89 1.99 -1.39 -10.19
C VAL A 89 2.23 0.02 -9.66
N THR A 90 3.33 0.61 -10.04
CA THR A 90 3.68 1.97 -9.65
C THR A 90 4.35 2.69 -10.81
N TYR A 91 4.63 3.97 -10.62
CA TYR A 91 5.25 4.82 -11.63
C TYR A 91 6.36 5.64 -10.99
N SER A 92 7.45 5.81 -11.73
CA SER A 92 8.56 6.66 -11.32
C SER A 92 8.89 7.72 -12.36
N ASP A 93 9.80 8.60 -12.01
CA ASP A 93 10.55 9.38 -12.97
C ASP A 93 11.65 8.54 -13.64
N SER A 94 12.51 9.17 -14.45
CA SER A 94 13.62 8.48 -15.16
C SER A 94 14.72 7.95 -14.23
N CYS A 95 14.70 8.27 -12.96
CA CYS A 95 15.68 7.79 -11.98
C CYS A 95 15.29 6.45 -11.34
N GLY A 96 14.03 6.04 -11.51
CA GLY A 96 13.53 4.76 -11.06
C GLY A 96 12.95 4.75 -9.66
N ILE A 97 12.44 3.59 -9.28
CA ILE A 97 11.80 3.33 -7.99
C ILE A 97 12.16 1.92 -7.49
N ALA A 98 12.25 1.76 -6.22
CA ALA A 98 12.50 0.45 -5.58
C ALA A 98 11.51 0.21 -4.44
N VAL A 99 11.34 -1.04 -4.06
CA VAL A 99 10.70 -1.40 -2.79
C VAL A 99 11.73 -1.22 -1.69
N ASP A 100 11.48 -0.28 -0.78
CA ASP A 100 12.36 0.03 0.35
C ASP A 100 12.15 -0.95 1.50
N GLY A 101 10.89 -1.33 1.76
CA GLY A 101 10.55 -2.25 2.83
C GLY A 101 9.10 -2.67 2.81
N VAL A 102 8.82 -3.72 3.58
CA VAL A 102 7.48 -4.21 3.87
C VAL A 102 7.31 -4.24 5.39
N TYR A 103 6.18 -3.76 5.88
CA TYR A 103 5.91 -3.57 7.30
C TYR A 103 4.52 -4.05 7.65
N ASN A 104 4.35 -4.60 8.86
CA ASN A 104 3.04 -4.97 9.40
C ASN A 104 2.78 -4.18 10.69
N ASP A 105 1.75 -3.36 10.68
CA ASP A 105 1.26 -2.68 11.87
C ASP A 105 -0.21 -3.02 12.08
N THR A 106 -0.46 -3.83 13.12
CA THR A 106 -1.81 -4.25 13.53
C THR A 106 -2.68 -4.82 12.39
N GLY A 107 -2.09 -5.73 11.57
CA GLY A 107 -2.78 -6.37 10.44
C GLY A 107 -2.80 -5.55 9.15
N LYS A 108 -2.20 -4.35 9.14
CA LYS A 108 -2.01 -3.53 7.94
C LYS A 108 -0.63 -3.83 7.34
N LEU A 109 -0.61 -4.53 6.22
CA LEU A 109 0.62 -4.76 5.46
C LEU A 109 0.91 -3.54 4.59
N ALA A 110 2.01 -2.85 4.84
CA ALA A 110 2.44 -1.70 4.07
C ALA A 110 3.67 -2.02 3.24
N VAL A 111 3.60 -1.78 1.94
CA VAL A 111 4.75 -1.80 1.05
C VAL A 111 5.22 -0.36 0.87
N GLN A 112 6.44 -0.07 1.30
CA GLN A 112 7.04 1.23 1.14
C GLN A 112 7.91 1.29 -0.10
N LEU A 113 7.71 2.33 -0.91
CA LEU A 113 8.49 2.64 -2.08
C LEU A 113 9.50 3.75 -1.77
N LEU A 114 10.65 3.64 -2.42
CA LEU A 114 11.69 4.66 -2.43
C LEU A 114 11.97 5.07 -3.88
N GLU A 115 11.66 6.32 -4.21
CA GLU A 115 12.04 6.92 -5.48
C GLU A 115 13.51 7.37 -5.44
N ALA A 116 14.26 6.98 -6.45
CA ALA A 116 15.61 7.50 -6.61
C ALA A 116 15.54 9.01 -6.89
N GLN A 117 16.42 9.77 -6.24
CA GLN A 117 16.48 11.22 -6.41
C GLN A 117 17.77 11.62 -7.13
N GLY A 118 17.67 12.56 -8.08
CA GLY A 118 18.79 13.10 -8.80
C GLY A 118 18.43 14.42 -9.49
N GLU A 119 19.41 15.28 -9.73
CA GLU A 119 19.20 16.57 -10.39
C GLU A 119 18.74 16.42 -11.85
N ASP A 120 19.10 15.30 -12.48
CA ASP A 120 18.79 15.00 -13.88
C ASP A 120 17.54 14.13 -14.06
N CYS A 121 16.79 13.82 -12.99
CA CYS A 121 15.58 13.01 -13.09
C CYS A 121 14.50 13.73 -13.90
N LYS A 122 14.12 13.13 -15.02
CA LYS A 122 13.03 13.65 -15.87
C LYS A 122 11.71 13.09 -15.34
N LYS A 123 10.71 13.93 -15.27
CA LYS A 123 9.33 13.55 -14.91
C LYS A 123 8.71 12.75 -16.06
N GLU A 124 9.09 11.50 -16.15
CA GLU A 124 8.54 10.51 -17.07
C GLU A 124 7.71 9.55 -16.23
N GLY A 125 6.52 9.19 -16.69
CA GLY A 125 5.70 8.19 -15.98
C GLY A 125 6.13 6.77 -16.34
N THR A 126 7.36 6.37 -15.99
CA THR A 126 7.86 5.01 -16.24
C THR A 126 7.13 4.01 -15.36
N PRO A 127 6.41 3.03 -15.95
CA PRO A 127 5.65 2.04 -15.19
C PRO A 127 6.55 0.92 -14.68
N HIS A 128 6.23 0.42 -13.49
CA HIS A 128 6.90 -0.72 -12.86
C HIS A 128 5.87 -1.68 -12.29
N THR A 129 6.04 -2.97 -12.57
CA THR A 129 5.27 -4.06 -11.99
C THR A 129 6.17 -4.90 -11.11
N PHE A 130 5.79 -5.08 -9.85
CA PHE A 130 6.46 -5.96 -8.90
C PHE A 130 5.50 -7.03 -8.40
N VAL A 131 6.05 -8.22 -8.12
CA VAL A 131 5.40 -9.20 -7.25
C VAL A 131 6.36 -9.50 -6.11
N LEU A 132 5.89 -9.28 -4.89
CA LEU A 132 6.65 -9.55 -3.68
C LEU A 132 6.15 -10.86 -3.08
N GLN A 133 7.08 -11.68 -2.64
CA GLN A 133 6.86 -12.80 -1.72
C GLN A 133 7.06 -12.26 -0.31
N VAL A 134 6.04 -12.32 0.52
CA VAL A 134 6.03 -11.76 1.89
C VAL A 134 5.66 -12.87 2.86
N ASP A 135 6.30 -12.93 4.02
CA ASP A 135 5.95 -13.92 5.07
C ASP A 135 4.45 -13.87 5.38
N LYS A 136 3.81 -15.06 5.42
CA LYS A 136 2.37 -15.18 5.62
C LYS A 136 1.99 -14.86 7.05
N GLN A 137 1.09 -13.92 7.20
CA GLN A 137 0.48 -13.50 8.47
C GLN A 137 -1.00 -13.18 8.24
N ASP A 138 -1.74 -12.93 9.31
CA ASP A 138 -3.12 -12.47 9.21
C ASP A 138 -3.14 -10.97 8.89
N TYR A 139 -3.32 -10.66 7.61
CA TYR A 139 -3.45 -9.28 7.15
C TYR A 139 -4.92 -8.94 6.95
N GLU A 140 -5.32 -7.74 7.34
CA GLU A 140 -6.66 -7.19 7.11
C GLU A 140 -6.68 -6.23 5.92
N LYS A 141 -5.55 -5.59 5.66
CA LYS A 141 -5.40 -4.58 4.63
C LYS A 141 -3.99 -4.58 4.06
N VAL A 142 -3.88 -4.35 2.75
CA VAL A 142 -2.60 -4.15 2.07
C VAL A 142 -2.56 -2.75 1.48
N GLN A 143 -1.46 -2.02 1.72
CA GLN A 143 -1.31 -0.62 1.35
C GLN A 143 0.03 -0.36 0.67
N LEU A 144 0.03 0.49 -0.35
CA LEU A 144 1.21 0.95 -1.06
C LEU A 144 1.52 2.39 -0.64
N TYR A 145 2.73 2.62 -0.17
CA TYR A 145 3.20 3.93 0.27
C TYR A 145 4.33 4.46 -0.61
N ASN A 146 4.36 5.77 -0.77
CA ASN A 146 5.53 6.50 -1.23
C ASN A 146 5.81 7.60 -0.19
N GLY A 147 6.90 7.45 0.56
CA GLY A 147 7.11 8.19 1.79
C GLY A 147 5.98 7.92 2.79
N ASN A 148 5.32 8.97 3.27
CA ASN A 148 4.18 8.88 4.20
C ASN A 148 2.82 8.95 3.50
N ILE A 149 2.78 8.84 2.17
CA ILE A 149 1.55 9.00 1.38
C ILE A 149 1.08 7.64 0.89
N ILE A 150 -0.17 7.27 1.23
CA ILE A 150 -0.83 6.09 0.67
C ILE A 150 -1.14 6.35 -0.81
N LYS A 151 -0.62 5.52 -1.69
CA LYS A 151 -0.85 5.57 -3.14
C LYS A 151 -1.96 4.63 -3.59
N SER A 152 -2.13 3.51 -2.92
CA SER A 152 -3.17 2.52 -3.20
C SER A 152 -3.43 1.68 -1.95
N SER A 153 -4.64 1.12 -1.84
CA SER A 153 -5.02 0.28 -0.71
C SER A 153 -6.05 -0.76 -1.15
N THR A 154 -5.98 -1.96 -0.59
CA THR A 154 -6.97 -3.02 -0.79
C THR A 154 -7.25 -3.74 0.54
N GLU A 155 -8.51 -4.09 0.78
CA GLU A 155 -8.91 -4.91 1.93
C GLU A 155 -8.64 -6.39 1.63
N VAL A 156 -8.17 -7.12 2.62
CA VAL A 156 -8.03 -8.59 2.59
C VAL A 156 -9.40 -9.19 2.89
N LYS A 157 -9.86 -10.13 2.05
CA LYS A 157 -11.19 -10.73 2.14
C LYS A 157 -11.11 -12.21 2.46
#